data_024101ccfdb284ee63bd812befafd6cd
#
_entry.id   024101ccfdb284ee63bd812befafd6cd
#
_cell.length_a   1.000
_cell.length_b   1.000
_cell.length_c   1.000
_cell.angle_alpha   90.00
_cell.angle_beta   90.00
_cell.angle_gamma   90.00
#
_symmetry.space_group_name_H-M   'P 1'
#
loop_
_entity.id
_entity.type
_entity.pdbx_description
1 polymer ?
#
loop_
_entity_poly.entity_id
_entity_poly.type
_entity_poly.pdbx_seq_one_letter_code
_entity_poly.pdbx_strand_id
1 'polypeptide(L)' 'MVTAEEVFPDGSPAMALRGLRGREDITQKELAARLGVSQNAISEMESGKRPISTKMAKRLGEEFDLPYKLFL' A
#
# COMPACT_ATOMS: atom_id res chain seq x y z
N MET A 1 12.74 19.33 4.19
CA MET A 1 11.93 18.09 4.28
C MET A 1 11.39 17.74 2.91
N VAL A 2 11.58 16.50 2.47
CA VAL A 2 11.01 16.07 1.18
C VAL A 2 9.52 15.79 1.33
N THR A 3 8.74 16.18 0.32
CA THR A 3 7.32 15.91 0.26
C THR A 3 7.10 14.50 -0.30
N ALA A 4 5.89 13.98 -0.16
CA ALA A 4 5.55 12.70 -0.78
C ALA A 4 5.72 12.76 -2.30
N GLU A 5 5.44 13.91 -2.91
CA GLU A 5 5.61 14.11 -4.35
C GLU A 5 7.06 14.06 -4.79
N GLU A 6 7.98 14.52 -3.94
CA GLU A 6 9.42 14.45 -4.23
C GLU A 6 9.95 13.03 -4.09
N VAL A 7 9.44 12.28 -3.10
CA VAL A 7 9.83 10.89 -2.88
C VAL A 7 9.13 9.96 -3.87
N PHE A 8 7.86 10.24 -4.15
CA PHE A 8 7.03 9.47 -5.06
C PHE A 8 6.43 10.42 -6.10
N PRO A 9 7.21 10.80 -7.13
CA PRO A 9 6.82 11.88 -8.06
C PRO A 9 5.48 11.67 -8.75
N ASP A 10 5.07 10.43 -8.95
CA ASP A 10 3.80 10.09 -9.57
C ASP A 10 2.64 9.99 -8.56
N GLY A 11 2.93 10.14 -7.26
CA GLY A 11 1.93 10.00 -6.22
C GLY A 11 1.28 8.62 -6.19
N SER A 12 1.99 7.61 -6.66
CA SER A 12 1.44 6.29 -6.91
C SER A 12 1.00 5.57 -5.63
N PRO A 13 -0.24 5.06 -5.57
CA PRO A 13 -0.66 4.20 -4.47
C PRO A 13 0.21 2.95 -4.33
N ALA A 14 0.74 2.44 -5.46
CA ALA A 14 1.64 1.30 -5.44
C ALA A 14 2.91 1.60 -4.63
N MET A 15 3.46 2.80 -4.81
CA MET A 15 4.64 3.23 -4.05
C MET A 15 4.32 3.39 -2.58
N ALA A 16 3.15 3.93 -2.26
CA ALA A 16 2.71 4.08 -0.87
C ALA A 16 2.59 2.71 -0.19
N LEU A 17 2.08 1.71 -0.91
CA LEU A 17 1.93 0.37 -0.37
C LEU A 17 3.29 -0.28 -0.11
N ARG A 18 4.23 -0.14 -1.04
CA ARG A 18 5.59 -0.66 -0.84
C ARG A 18 6.28 0.05 0.32
N GLY A 19 6.08 1.37 0.44
CA GLY A 19 6.64 2.15 1.53
C GLY A 19 6.09 1.72 2.88
N LEU A 20 4.79 1.46 2.96
CA LEU A 20 4.14 0.96 4.16
C LEU A 20 4.77 -0.37 4.59
N ARG A 21 4.92 -1.29 3.65
CA ARG A 21 5.47 -2.60 3.94
C ARG A 21 6.91 -2.50 4.45
N GLY A 22 7.71 -1.62 3.84
CA GLY A 22 9.08 -1.38 4.30
C GLY A 22 9.12 -0.77 5.70
N ARG A 23 8.22 0.17 5.98
CA ARG A 23 8.14 0.81 7.29
C ARG A 23 7.77 -0.19 8.39
N GLU A 24 6.83 -1.09 8.08
CA GLU A 24 6.36 -2.10 9.03
C GLU A 24 7.26 -3.35 9.06
N ASP A 25 8.22 -3.42 8.17
CA ASP A 25 9.16 -4.54 8.06
C ASP A 25 8.44 -5.88 7.91
N ILE A 26 7.47 -5.91 7.00
CA ILE A 26 6.70 -7.12 6.73
C ILE A 26 6.81 -7.52 5.26
N THR A 27 6.68 -8.81 5.00
CA THR A 27 6.72 -9.34 3.65
C THR A 27 5.37 -9.16 2.95
N GLN A 28 5.36 -9.33 1.61
CA GLN A 28 4.11 -9.35 0.85
C GLN A 28 3.16 -10.41 1.39
N LYS A 29 3.71 -11.57 1.75
CA LYS A 29 2.91 -12.68 2.28
C LYS A 29 2.25 -12.31 3.61
N GLU A 30 3.01 -11.66 4.49
CA GLU A 30 2.49 -11.21 5.78
C GLU A 30 1.41 -10.15 5.62
N LEU A 31 1.63 -9.20 4.71
CA LEU A 31 0.64 -8.17 4.44
C LEU A 31 -0.63 -8.79 3.87
N ALA A 32 -0.49 -9.72 2.93
CA ALA A 32 -1.62 -10.43 2.34
C ALA A 32 -2.44 -11.14 3.42
N ALA A 33 -1.77 -11.81 4.35
CA ALA A 33 -2.46 -12.50 5.44
C ALA A 33 -3.24 -11.53 6.32
N ARG A 34 -2.67 -10.37 6.63
CA ARG A 34 -3.35 -9.36 7.45
C ARG A 34 -4.60 -8.80 6.78
N LEU A 35 -4.55 -8.67 5.46
CA LEU A 35 -5.67 -8.10 4.70
C LEU A 35 -6.65 -9.15 4.19
N GLY A 36 -6.33 -10.43 4.35
CA GLY A 36 -7.20 -11.51 3.90
C GLY A 36 -7.25 -11.65 2.38
N VAL A 37 -6.14 -11.32 1.70
CA VAL A 37 -6.04 -11.43 0.24
C VAL A 37 -4.84 -12.30 -0.12
N SER A 38 -4.70 -12.63 -1.41
CA SER A 38 -3.57 -13.41 -1.87
C SER A 38 -2.30 -12.57 -1.95
N GLN A 39 -1.14 -13.21 -1.84
CA GLN A 39 0.14 -12.53 -2.04
C GLN A 39 0.21 -11.97 -3.46
N ASN A 40 -0.34 -12.68 -4.45
CA ASN A 40 -0.35 -12.22 -5.82
C ASN A 40 -1.11 -10.90 -5.97
N ALA A 41 -2.22 -10.72 -5.23
CA ALA A 41 -2.96 -9.47 -5.24
C ALA A 41 -2.09 -8.32 -4.71
N ILE A 42 -1.34 -8.54 -3.63
CA ILE A 42 -0.42 -7.55 -3.09
C ILE A 42 0.65 -7.20 -4.13
N SER A 43 1.25 -8.22 -4.75
CA SER A 43 2.28 -8.03 -5.78
C SER A 43 1.77 -7.20 -6.94
N GLU A 44 0.56 -7.46 -7.40
CA GLU A 44 -0.05 -6.70 -8.49
C GLU A 44 -0.32 -5.24 -8.10
N MET A 45 -0.79 -5.02 -6.88
CA MET A 45 -1.02 -3.66 -6.39
C MET A 45 0.29 -2.89 -6.25
N GLU A 46 1.36 -3.54 -5.80
CA GLU A 46 2.67 -2.92 -5.65
C GLU A 46 3.36 -2.64 -6.98
N SER A 47 3.02 -3.38 -8.02
CA SER A 47 3.59 -3.16 -9.36
C SER A 47 2.75 -2.21 -10.22
N GLY A 48 1.59 -1.78 -9.72
CA GLY A 48 0.69 -0.91 -10.47
C GLY A 48 -0.19 -1.64 -11.46
N LYS A 49 -0.13 -2.98 -11.52
CA LYS A 49 -0.97 -3.77 -12.42
C LYS A 49 -2.43 -3.81 -11.98
N ARG A 50 -2.67 -3.64 -10.69
CA ARG A 50 -4.00 -3.65 -10.11
C ARG A 50 -4.19 -2.38 -9.30
N PRO A 51 -5.26 -1.61 -9.53
CA PRO A 51 -5.53 -0.44 -8.70
C PRO A 51 -5.93 -0.87 -7.29
N ILE A 52 -5.62 -0.01 -6.31
CA ILE A 52 -6.06 -0.22 -4.94
C ILE A 52 -7.46 0.39 -4.84
N SER A 53 -8.45 -0.44 -4.55
CA SER A 53 -9.83 0.02 -4.40
C SER A 53 -9.97 0.90 -3.15
N THR A 54 -11.00 1.73 -3.13
CA THR A 54 -11.30 2.55 -1.95
C THR A 54 -11.49 1.67 -0.71
N LYS A 55 -12.16 0.54 -0.88
CA LYS A 55 -12.38 -0.42 0.21
C LYS A 55 -11.05 -0.95 0.74
N MET A 56 -10.14 -1.32 -0.15
CA MET A 56 -8.81 -1.82 0.26
C MET A 56 -7.99 -0.71 0.91
N ALA A 57 -8.05 0.51 0.36
CA ALA A 57 -7.36 1.65 0.94
C ALA A 57 -7.81 1.90 2.38
N LYS A 58 -9.11 1.83 2.63
CA LYS A 58 -9.66 2.00 3.98
C LYS A 58 -9.20 0.89 4.92
N ARG A 59 -9.13 -0.35 4.43
CA ARG A 59 -8.64 -1.47 5.23
C ARG A 59 -7.17 -1.27 5.61
N LEU A 60 -6.37 -0.81 4.66
CA LEU A 60 -4.96 -0.50 4.92
C LEU A 60 -4.83 0.59 5.98
N GLY A 61 -5.65 1.63 5.87
CA GLY A 61 -5.64 2.71 6.83
C GLY A 61 -6.02 2.25 8.24
N GLU A 62 -7.01 1.41 8.35
CA GLU A 62 -7.44 0.86 9.64
C GLU A 62 -6.40 -0.08 10.25
N GLU A 63 -5.83 -0.95 9.43
CA GLU A 63 -4.86 -1.94 9.90
C GLU A 63 -3.58 -1.31 10.42
N PHE A 64 -3.13 -0.22 9.78
CA PHE A 64 -1.85 0.40 10.08
C PHE A 64 -1.97 1.81 10.67
N ASP A 65 -3.19 2.24 10.97
CA ASP A 65 -3.45 3.57 11.55
C ASP A 65 -2.88 4.69 10.68
N LEU A 66 -3.21 4.65 9.39
CA LEU A 66 -2.77 5.64 8.41
C LEU A 66 -3.96 6.24 7.67
N PRO A 67 -3.80 7.46 7.12
CA PRO A 67 -4.85 8.03 6.26
C PRO A 67 -5.03 7.17 5.01
N TYR A 68 -6.23 6.69 4.78
CA TYR A 68 -6.50 5.82 3.64
C TYR A 68 -6.25 6.50 2.29
N LYS A 69 -6.29 7.83 2.26
CA LYS A 69 -6.05 8.61 1.04
C LYS A 69 -4.65 8.38 0.46
N LEU A 70 -3.70 7.92 1.28
CA LEU A 70 -2.36 7.59 0.80
C LEU A 70 -2.39 6.52 -0.28
N PHE A 71 -3.42 5.69 -0.30
CA PHE A 71 -3.52 4.53 -1.17
C PHE A 71 -4.54 4.73 -2.30
N LEU A 72 -5.04 5.92 -2.47
CA LEU A 72 -5.98 6.24 -3.55
C LEU A 72 -5.30 6.78 -4.79
#